data_867263faaef0fd3121fd2dbb1d424593
#
_entry.id   867263faaef0fd3121fd2dbb1d424593
#
_cell.length_a   1.000
_cell.length_b   1.000
_cell.length_c   1.000
_cell.angle_alpha   90.00
_cell.angle_beta   90.00
_cell.angle_gamma   90.00
#
_symmetry.space_group_name_H-M   'P 1'
#
loop_
_entity.id
_entity.type
_entity.pdbx_description
1 polymer ?
#
loop_
_entity_poly.entity_id
_entity_poly.type
_entity_poly.pdbx_seq_one_letter_code
_entity_poly.pdbx_strand_id
1 'polypeptide(L)'
;MPNRLRLVVFDVDGTLVDSRAHIVDAMESAFSGVGLPVPSREAILHGVGLSLPELMAQLVPDQPHSVHQTLSEGYKSASLARHMATGQDDTAVFFPGIREVLDWLRADDFTLMATATGMSRRGLDRIIMQHRLDGYFQTTQVADTHPSKPHPSMLYAALSDTGVQAEDAVMIGDTSYDMHMAKAAGLHAIGVTWGNHPVDLLADADKIVNTTDEL
;
A
#
# COMPACT_ATOMS: atom_id res chain seq x y z
N MET A 1 -9.75 -28.75 -6.63
CA MET A 1 -9.33 -29.44 -5.41
C MET A 1 -9.85 -28.61 -4.24
N PRO A 2 -10.78 -29.10 -3.43
CA PRO A 2 -11.56 -28.23 -2.55
C PRO A 2 -10.90 -27.80 -1.22
N ASN A 3 -9.66 -28.13 -0.94
CA ASN A 3 -9.05 -27.88 0.39
C ASN A 3 -7.61 -27.35 0.33
N ARG A 4 -7.27 -26.54 -0.67
CA ARG A 4 -5.93 -25.91 -0.75
C ARG A 4 -6.02 -24.51 -0.18
N LEU A 5 -5.11 -24.15 0.75
CA LEU A 5 -5.00 -22.79 1.26
C LEU A 5 -4.61 -21.83 0.15
N ARG A 6 -5.22 -20.68 0.13
CA ARG A 6 -4.96 -19.56 -0.78
C ARG A 6 -4.54 -18.34 0.01
N LEU A 7 -3.75 -17.47 -0.58
CA LEU A 7 -3.33 -16.22 0.04
C LEU A 7 -3.74 -15.03 -0.84
N VAL A 8 -4.47 -14.10 -0.26
CA VAL A 8 -4.77 -12.80 -0.88
C VAL A 8 -3.93 -11.74 -0.18
N VAL A 9 -2.99 -11.15 -0.90
CA VAL A 9 -2.14 -10.06 -0.40
C VAL A 9 -2.66 -8.75 -0.94
N PHE A 10 -2.93 -7.79 -0.06
CA PHE A 10 -3.40 -6.46 -0.43
C PHE A 10 -2.30 -5.41 -0.26
N ASP A 11 -2.20 -4.50 -1.22
CA ASP A 11 -1.69 -3.17 -0.90
C ASP A 11 -2.72 -2.40 -0.06
N VAL A 12 -2.33 -1.28 0.51
CA VAL A 12 -3.17 -0.50 1.44
C VAL A 12 -3.57 0.84 0.84
N ASP A 13 -2.59 1.73 0.58
CA ASP A 13 -2.84 3.08 0.05
C ASP A 13 -3.26 3.04 -1.43
N GLY A 14 -4.48 3.43 -1.75
CA GLY A 14 -5.01 3.37 -3.11
C GLY A 14 -5.69 2.05 -3.46
N THR A 15 -5.53 1.02 -2.63
CA THR A 15 -6.18 -0.29 -2.81
C THR A 15 -7.29 -0.51 -1.79
N LEU A 16 -6.97 -0.54 -0.51
CA LEU A 16 -7.96 -0.67 0.58
C LEU A 16 -8.54 0.68 0.97
N VAL A 17 -7.69 1.71 1.10
CA VAL A 17 -8.06 3.03 1.61
C VAL A 17 -7.71 4.16 0.64
N ASP A 18 -8.58 5.18 0.58
CA ASP A 18 -8.28 6.43 -0.10
C ASP A 18 -7.54 7.38 0.84
N SER A 19 -6.23 7.37 0.74
CA SER A 19 -5.31 8.20 1.54
C SER A 19 -4.76 9.42 0.77
N ARG A 20 -5.21 9.66 -0.49
CA ARG A 20 -4.63 10.65 -1.40
C ARG A 20 -4.56 12.06 -0.83
N ALA A 21 -5.63 12.53 -0.20
CA ALA A 21 -5.65 13.87 0.40
C ALA A 21 -4.64 13.98 1.55
N HIS A 22 -4.61 12.95 2.43
CA HIS A 22 -3.68 12.89 3.55
C HIS A 22 -2.21 12.88 3.10
N ILE A 23 -1.90 12.07 2.07
CA ILE A 23 -0.53 11.97 1.54
C ILE A 23 -0.07 13.30 0.95
N VAL A 24 -0.93 13.96 0.15
CA VAL A 24 -0.59 15.25 -0.48
C VAL A 24 -0.37 16.33 0.56
N ASP A 25 -1.26 16.48 1.54
CA ASP A 25 -1.12 17.48 2.60
C ASP A 25 0.15 17.27 3.47
N ALA A 26 0.47 16.02 3.80
CA ALA A 26 1.68 15.70 4.54
C ALA A 26 2.94 16.00 3.72
N MET A 27 2.89 15.75 2.40
CA MET A 27 3.97 16.06 1.48
C MET A 27 4.18 17.57 1.33
N GLU A 28 3.11 18.34 1.16
CA GLU A 28 3.16 19.81 1.12
C GLU A 28 3.82 20.39 2.38
N SER A 29 3.44 19.87 3.54
CA SER A 29 4.02 20.27 4.82
C SER A 29 5.51 19.95 4.90
N ALA A 30 5.93 18.75 4.46
CA ALA A 30 7.32 18.33 4.49
C ALA A 30 8.22 19.20 3.58
N PHE A 31 7.79 19.44 2.34
CA PHE A 31 8.54 20.25 1.37
C PHE A 31 8.61 21.72 1.78
N SER A 32 7.49 22.29 2.25
CA SER A 32 7.45 23.67 2.78
C SER A 32 8.38 23.84 3.97
N GLY A 33 8.47 22.82 4.85
CA GLY A 33 9.32 22.85 6.03
C GLY A 33 10.82 22.93 5.75
N VAL A 34 11.26 22.48 4.56
CA VAL A 34 12.66 22.58 4.11
C VAL A 34 12.89 23.67 3.05
N GLY A 35 11.85 24.42 2.69
CA GLY A 35 11.93 25.49 1.70
C GLY A 35 12.13 25.03 0.26
N LEU A 36 11.75 23.81 -0.06
CA LEU A 36 11.77 23.28 -1.42
C LEU A 36 10.42 23.46 -2.11
N PRO A 37 10.39 23.62 -3.45
CA PRO A 37 9.15 23.62 -4.21
C PRO A 37 8.38 22.32 -3.98
N VAL A 38 7.09 22.45 -3.70
CA VAL A 38 6.20 21.27 -3.54
C VAL A 38 6.00 20.62 -4.91
N PRO A 39 6.23 19.30 -5.05
CA PRO A 39 5.94 18.58 -6.29
C PRO A 39 4.46 18.63 -6.65
N SER A 40 4.13 18.44 -7.92
CA SER A 40 2.73 18.37 -8.34
C SER A 40 2.01 17.21 -7.63
N ARG A 41 0.70 17.38 -7.41
CA ARG A 41 -0.16 16.32 -6.87
C ARG A 41 -0.01 15.00 -7.65
N GLU A 42 0.06 15.09 -8.97
CA GLU A 42 0.24 13.94 -9.84
C GLU A 42 1.57 13.22 -9.59
N ALA A 43 2.69 13.97 -9.49
CA ALA A 43 4.00 13.39 -9.18
C ALA A 43 4.02 12.71 -7.80
N ILE A 44 3.41 13.32 -6.79
CA ILE A 44 3.29 12.73 -5.45
C ILE A 44 2.53 11.41 -5.52
N LEU A 45 1.35 11.41 -6.12
CA LEU A 45 0.48 10.24 -6.18
C LEU A 45 1.04 9.11 -7.04
N HIS A 46 1.78 9.45 -8.10
CA HIS A 46 2.46 8.45 -8.94
C HIS A 46 3.52 7.64 -8.16
N GLY A 47 4.11 8.21 -7.12
CA GLY A 47 5.09 7.51 -6.30
C GLY A 47 4.49 6.77 -5.09
N VAL A 48 3.16 6.84 -4.89
CA VAL A 48 2.50 6.08 -3.81
C VAL A 48 2.69 4.59 -4.04
N GLY A 49 2.94 3.84 -2.97
CA GLY A 49 3.31 2.42 -3.04
C GLY A 49 4.81 2.18 -2.82
N LEU A 50 5.67 3.15 -3.12
CA LEU A 50 7.09 3.11 -2.76
C LEU A 50 7.28 3.32 -1.24
N SER A 51 8.43 2.88 -0.73
CA SER A 51 8.88 3.30 0.59
C SER A 51 9.14 4.81 0.59
N LEU A 52 8.97 5.45 1.74
CA LEU A 52 9.11 6.90 1.83
C LEU A 52 10.51 7.43 1.39
N PRO A 53 11.64 6.78 1.72
CA PRO A 53 12.95 7.19 1.20
C PRO A 53 13.05 7.12 -0.33
N GLU A 54 12.53 6.06 -0.95
CA GLU A 54 12.53 5.90 -2.41
C GLU A 54 11.63 6.94 -3.08
N LEU A 55 10.47 7.21 -2.49
CA LEU A 55 9.58 8.28 -2.97
C LEU A 55 10.28 9.65 -2.93
N MET A 56 10.98 9.99 -1.84
CA MET A 56 11.71 11.26 -1.77
C MET A 56 12.83 11.34 -2.80
N ALA A 57 13.58 10.24 -3.01
CA ALA A 57 14.61 10.18 -4.04
C ALA A 57 14.03 10.34 -5.46
N GLN A 58 12.84 9.82 -5.71
CA GLN A 58 12.15 10.00 -7.00
C GLN A 58 11.65 11.44 -7.20
N LEU A 59 11.10 12.07 -6.16
CA LEU A 59 10.52 13.41 -6.26
C LEU A 59 11.57 14.50 -6.39
N VAL A 60 12.73 14.34 -5.77
CA VAL A 60 13.84 15.33 -5.78
C VAL A 60 15.20 14.64 -5.98
N PRO A 61 15.42 14.03 -7.17
CA PRO A 61 16.60 13.19 -7.41
C PRO A 61 17.94 13.96 -7.31
N ASP A 62 17.90 15.27 -7.54
CA ASP A 62 19.09 16.13 -7.48
C ASP A 62 19.49 16.55 -6.05
N GLN A 63 18.66 16.23 -5.06
CA GLN A 63 18.94 16.56 -3.67
C GLN A 63 19.77 15.46 -2.99
N PRO A 64 20.64 15.82 -2.04
CA PRO A 64 21.45 14.84 -1.32
C PRO A 64 20.58 13.97 -0.40
N HIS A 65 21.06 12.76 -0.10
CA HIS A 65 20.37 11.80 0.76
C HIS A 65 19.92 12.38 2.12
N SER A 66 20.69 13.31 2.70
CA SER A 66 20.30 14.00 3.94
C SER A 66 19.00 14.81 3.81
N VAL A 67 18.77 15.40 2.63
CA VAL A 67 17.51 16.11 2.35
C VAL A 67 16.35 15.13 2.19
N HIS A 68 16.57 13.99 1.52
CA HIS A 68 15.56 12.92 1.43
C HIS A 68 15.15 12.41 2.82
N GLN A 69 16.13 12.25 3.73
CA GLN A 69 15.84 11.87 5.12
C GLN A 69 15.03 12.94 5.85
N THR A 70 15.42 14.22 5.74
CA THR A 70 14.71 15.33 6.39
C THR A 70 13.27 15.43 5.88
N LEU A 71 13.05 15.29 4.56
CA LEU A 71 11.72 15.26 3.96
C LEU A 71 10.90 14.07 4.49
N SER A 72 11.50 12.89 4.59
CA SER A 72 10.83 11.69 5.12
C SER A 72 10.40 11.87 6.59
N GLU A 73 11.25 12.50 7.41
CA GLU A 73 10.94 12.83 8.80
C GLU A 73 9.85 13.90 8.90
N GLY A 74 9.93 14.92 8.04
CA GLY A 74 8.92 15.99 7.93
C GLY A 74 7.54 15.42 7.57
N TYR A 75 7.49 14.53 6.58
CA TYR A 75 6.26 13.81 6.21
C TYR A 75 5.66 13.01 7.38
N LYS A 76 6.49 12.21 8.07
CA LYS A 76 6.04 11.42 9.23
C LYS A 76 5.51 12.31 10.35
N SER A 77 6.16 13.44 10.60
CA SER A 77 5.76 14.41 11.62
C SER A 77 4.44 15.10 11.26
N ALA A 78 4.28 15.55 10.01
CA ALA A 78 3.06 16.17 9.50
C ALA A 78 1.87 15.18 9.53
N SER A 79 2.10 13.95 9.08
CA SER A 79 1.09 12.87 9.13
C SER A 79 0.62 12.59 10.56
N LEU A 80 1.55 12.56 11.52
CA LEU A 80 1.21 12.38 12.93
C LEU A 80 0.44 13.56 13.50
N ALA A 81 0.91 14.80 13.24
CA ALA A 81 0.26 16.01 13.74
C ALA A 81 -1.19 16.12 13.25
N ARG A 82 -1.44 15.82 11.97
CA ARG A 82 -2.79 15.79 11.42
C ARG A 82 -3.68 14.76 12.12
N HIS A 83 -3.19 13.54 12.30
CA HIS A 83 -3.93 12.49 13.00
C HIS A 83 -4.31 12.93 14.44
N MET A 84 -3.41 13.63 15.13
CA MET A 84 -3.69 14.15 16.48
C MET A 84 -4.70 15.31 16.49
N ALA A 85 -4.72 16.11 15.42
CA ALA A 85 -5.61 17.28 15.32
C ALA A 85 -7.04 16.90 14.91
N THR A 86 -7.21 15.91 14.03
CA THR A 86 -8.52 15.54 13.47
C THR A 86 -9.19 14.37 14.20
N GLY A 87 -8.46 13.68 15.08
CA GLY A 87 -8.94 12.46 15.72
C GLY A 87 -9.00 11.27 14.74
N GLN A 88 -9.72 10.22 15.12
CA GLN A 88 -9.78 8.97 14.34
C GLN A 88 -10.56 9.09 13.02
N ASP A 89 -11.37 10.14 12.83
CA ASP A 89 -12.37 10.20 11.76
C ASP A 89 -11.89 10.76 10.41
N ASP A 90 -10.66 11.33 10.32
CA ASP A 90 -10.20 12.05 9.13
C ASP A 90 -9.02 11.40 8.40
N THR A 91 -8.75 10.15 8.66
CA THR A 91 -7.65 9.44 7.99
C THR A 91 -8.19 8.31 7.12
N ALA A 92 -7.75 8.27 5.88
CA ALA A 92 -7.89 7.14 4.94
C ALA A 92 -9.16 6.28 5.11
N VAL A 93 -10.24 6.66 4.44
CA VAL A 93 -11.48 5.86 4.41
C VAL A 93 -11.33 4.69 3.45
N PHE A 94 -12.00 3.58 3.74
CA PHE A 94 -12.09 2.48 2.78
C PHE A 94 -12.71 2.93 1.47
N PHE A 95 -12.20 2.39 0.36
CA PHE A 95 -12.96 2.45 -0.87
C PHE A 95 -14.29 1.69 -0.72
N PRO A 96 -15.35 2.13 -1.43
CA PRO A 96 -16.66 1.47 -1.36
C PRO A 96 -16.55 -0.04 -1.62
N GLY A 97 -17.20 -0.86 -0.79
CA GLY A 97 -17.23 -2.32 -0.92
C GLY A 97 -16.01 -3.08 -0.34
N ILE A 98 -14.93 -2.40 0.04
CA ILE A 98 -13.71 -3.09 0.58
C ILE A 98 -14.04 -3.84 1.88
N ARG A 99 -14.86 -3.26 2.77
CA ARG A 99 -15.25 -3.95 4.01
C ARG A 99 -15.91 -5.28 3.71
N GLU A 100 -16.85 -5.28 2.80
CA GLU A 100 -17.61 -6.45 2.38
C GLU A 100 -16.71 -7.52 1.76
N VAL A 101 -15.73 -7.13 0.92
CA VAL A 101 -14.74 -8.03 0.35
C VAL A 101 -13.88 -8.68 1.45
N LEU A 102 -13.36 -7.89 2.40
CA LEU A 102 -12.54 -8.41 3.49
C LEU A 102 -13.36 -9.37 4.39
N ASP A 103 -14.60 -9.04 4.71
CA ASP A 103 -15.49 -9.87 5.53
C ASP A 103 -15.83 -11.18 4.80
N TRP A 104 -16.05 -11.13 3.48
CA TRP A 104 -16.31 -12.31 2.66
C TRP A 104 -15.11 -13.25 2.58
N LEU A 105 -13.90 -12.72 2.34
CA LEU A 105 -12.67 -13.50 2.31
C LEU A 105 -12.36 -14.13 3.68
N ARG A 106 -12.62 -13.39 4.75
CA ARG A 106 -12.42 -13.88 6.12
C ARG A 106 -13.35 -15.03 6.49
N ALA A 107 -14.53 -15.10 5.87
CA ALA A 107 -15.50 -16.16 6.11
C ALA A 107 -15.14 -17.50 5.44
N ASP A 108 -14.15 -17.52 4.54
CA ASP A 108 -13.66 -18.74 3.88
C ASP A 108 -12.46 -19.32 4.65
N ASP A 109 -12.64 -20.49 5.24
CA ASP A 109 -11.64 -21.22 6.04
C ASP A 109 -10.34 -21.56 5.28
N PHE A 110 -10.36 -21.48 3.94
CA PHE A 110 -9.23 -21.81 3.07
C PHE A 110 -8.55 -20.59 2.46
N THR A 111 -8.99 -19.38 2.81
CA THR A 111 -8.41 -18.12 2.33
C THR A 111 -7.75 -17.37 3.47
N LEU A 112 -6.44 -17.18 3.36
CA LEU A 112 -5.64 -16.32 4.24
C LEU A 112 -5.48 -14.95 3.60
N MET A 113 -5.41 -13.91 4.44
CA MET A 113 -5.17 -12.55 3.98
C MET A 113 -3.86 -12.00 4.53
N ALA A 114 -3.19 -11.19 3.75
CA ALA A 114 -1.99 -10.46 4.15
C ALA A 114 -2.00 -9.04 3.60
N THR A 115 -1.11 -8.19 4.10
CA THR A 115 -0.81 -6.89 3.48
C THR A 115 0.64 -6.82 3.05
N ALA A 116 0.91 -6.08 1.95
CA ALA A 116 2.26 -5.69 1.53
C ALA A 116 2.21 -4.23 1.09
N THR A 117 2.75 -3.32 1.91
CA THR A 117 2.55 -1.88 1.74
C THR A 117 3.83 -1.06 1.87
N GLY A 118 3.89 0.05 1.14
CA GLY A 118 4.92 1.09 1.30
C GLY A 118 4.82 1.88 2.61
N MET A 119 3.75 1.69 3.38
CA MET A 119 3.59 2.31 4.68
C MET A 119 4.62 1.83 5.71
N SER A 120 4.85 2.67 6.73
CA SER A 120 5.52 2.23 7.97
C SER A 120 4.60 1.35 8.82
N ARG A 121 5.17 0.56 9.71
CA ARG A 121 4.45 -0.24 10.72
C ARG A 121 3.42 0.62 11.48
N ARG A 122 3.84 1.78 11.95
CA ARG A 122 2.97 2.70 12.68
C ARG A 122 1.80 3.21 11.82
N GLY A 123 2.02 3.40 10.51
CA GLY A 123 0.96 3.79 9.58
C GLY A 123 -0.08 2.70 9.44
N LEU A 124 0.37 1.48 9.17
CA LEU A 124 -0.50 0.32 9.02
C LEU A 124 -1.27 -0.02 10.31
N ASP A 125 -0.61 0.01 11.47
CA ASP A 125 -1.26 -0.26 12.76
C ASP A 125 -2.43 0.71 13.03
N ARG A 126 -2.28 1.98 12.62
CA ARG A 126 -3.38 2.97 12.69
C ARG A 126 -4.57 2.57 11.80
N ILE A 127 -4.31 2.16 10.56
CA ILE A 127 -5.37 1.69 9.64
C ILE A 127 -6.08 0.47 10.22
N ILE A 128 -5.34 -0.51 10.72
CA ILE A 128 -5.89 -1.71 11.36
C ILE A 128 -6.81 -1.33 12.53
N MET A 129 -6.34 -0.46 13.41
CA MET A 129 -7.11 0.00 14.57
C MET A 129 -8.35 0.80 14.17
N GLN A 130 -8.20 1.77 13.27
CA GLN A 130 -9.29 2.63 12.80
C GLN A 130 -10.41 1.82 12.17
N HIS A 131 -10.06 0.86 11.33
CA HIS A 131 -11.02 0.03 10.60
C HIS A 131 -11.37 -1.27 11.31
N ARG A 132 -10.89 -1.50 12.55
CA ARG A 132 -11.16 -2.71 13.35
C ARG A 132 -10.83 -3.99 12.57
N LEU A 133 -9.60 -4.03 12.03
CA LEU A 133 -9.10 -5.16 11.24
C LEU A 133 -8.25 -6.14 12.04
N ASP A 134 -8.35 -6.10 13.38
CA ASP A 134 -7.63 -7.04 14.22
C ASP A 134 -7.99 -8.48 13.87
N GLY A 135 -6.98 -9.29 13.56
CA GLY A 135 -7.14 -10.69 13.17
C GLY A 135 -7.72 -10.93 11.77
N TYR A 136 -7.77 -9.91 10.89
CA TYR A 136 -8.09 -10.11 9.47
C TYR A 136 -6.90 -10.65 8.69
N PHE A 137 -5.72 -10.11 8.95
CA PHE A 137 -4.51 -10.47 8.22
C PHE A 137 -3.66 -11.46 9.01
N GLN A 138 -3.31 -12.58 8.37
CA GLN A 138 -2.42 -13.58 8.94
C GLN A 138 -1.00 -13.04 9.12
N THR A 139 -0.56 -12.20 8.20
CA THR A 139 0.71 -11.51 8.25
C THR A 139 0.61 -10.14 7.60
N THR A 140 1.48 -9.21 8.02
CA THR A 140 1.47 -7.83 7.54
C THR A 140 2.89 -7.37 7.24
N GLN A 141 3.20 -7.11 5.98
CA GLN A 141 4.51 -6.70 5.51
C GLN A 141 4.52 -5.19 5.22
N VAL A 142 5.54 -4.51 5.72
CA VAL A 142 5.66 -3.04 5.68
C VAL A 142 7.05 -2.61 5.22
N ALA A 143 7.16 -1.38 4.73
CA ALA A 143 8.41 -0.84 4.20
C ALA A 143 9.55 -0.72 5.24
N ASP A 144 9.24 -0.74 6.56
CA ASP A 144 10.27 -0.61 7.60
C ASP A 144 11.25 -1.80 7.63
N THR A 145 10.84 -2.96 7.14
CA THR A 145 11.59 -4.23 7.26
C THR A 145 11.95 -4.86 5.92
N HIS A 146 11.59 -4.22 4.81
CA HIS A 146 11.82 -4.73 3.47
C HIS A 146 12.38 -3.66 2.53
N PRO A 147 13.08 -4.05 1.46
CA PRO A 147 13.31 -3.18 0.32
C PRO A 147 11.96 -2.71 -0.26
N SER A 148 11.97 -1.49 -0.82
CA SER A 148 10.78 -0.90 -1.44
C SER A 148 10.22 -1.77 -2.58
N LYS A 149 8.92 -1.73 -2.81
CA LYS A 149 8.32 -2.19 -4.06
C LYS A 149 9.09 -1.56 -5.24
N PRO A 150 9.32 -2.27 -6.33
CA PRO A 150 8.77 -3.59 -6.70
C PRO A 150 9.60 -4.80 -6.23
N HIS A 151 10.50 -4.65 -5.26
CA HIS A 151 11.29 -5.76 -4.75
C HIS A 151 10.37 -6.81 -4.09
N PRO A 152 10.50 -8.14 -4.42
CA PRO A 152 9.54 -9.18 -4.01
C PRO A 152 9.62 -9.59 -2.53
N SER A 153 10.50 -9.00 -1.74
CA SER A 153 10.80 -9.39 -0.36
C SER A 153 9.55 -9.48 0.53
N MET A 154 8.62 -8.51 0.42
CA MET A 154 7.37 -8.51 1.20
C MET A 154 6.52 -9.74 0.88
N LEU A 155 6.41 -10.10 -0.40
CA LEU A 155 5.62 -11.26 -0.84
C LEU A 155 6.28 -12.58 -0.44
N TYR A 156 7.61 -12.68 -0.53
CA TYR A 156 8.32 -13.87 -0.02
C TYR A 156 8.12 -14.06 1.48
N ALA A 157 8.13 -12.98 2.26
CA ALA A 157 7.83 -13.05 3.69
C ALA A 157 6.38 -13.49 3.93
N ALA A 158 5.41 -12.93 3.20
CA ALA A 158 4.01 -13.32 3.32
C ALA A 158 3.77 -14.80 2.98
N LEU A 159 4.40 -15.31 1.92
CA LEU A 159 4.35 -16.73 1.57
C LEU A 159 4.99 -17.63 2.66
N SER A 160 6.15 -17.22 3.19
CA SER A 160 6.83 -17.94 4.26
C SER A 160 6.01 -18.02 5.54
N ASP A 161 5.41 -16.90 5.95
CA ASP A 161 4.61 -16.79 7.19
C ASP A 161 3.33 -17.63 7.11
N THR A 162 2.76 -17.78 5.91
CA THR A 162 1.48 -18.50 5.69
C THR A 162 1.67 -19.93 5.23
N GLY A 163 2.84 -20.29 4.70
CA GLY A 163 3.12 -21.60 4.12
C GLY A 163 2.40 -21.83 2.77
N VAL A 164 1.78 -20.79 2.18
CA VAL A 164 1.09 -20.88 0.89
C VAL A 164 2.13 -20.82 -0.24
N GLN A 165 1.90 -21.56 -1.33
CA GLN A 165 2.77 -21.51 -2.50
C GLN A 165 2.40 -20.30 -3.38
N ALA A 166 3.39 -19.77 -4.12
CA ALA A 166 3.20 -18.56 -4.96
C ALA A 166 2.06 -18.74 -5.99
N GLU A 167 1.90 -19.93 -6.55
CA GLU A 167 0.84 -20.28 -7.51
C GLU A 167 -0.59 -20.26 -6.94
N ASP A 168 -0.71 -20.28 -5.58
CA ASP A 168 -1.99 -20.17 -4.87
C ASP A 168 -2.17 -18.81 -4.21
N ALA A 169 -1.31 -17.86 -4.55
CA ALA A 169 -1.33 -16.51 -3.99
C ALA A 169 -1.61 -15.47 -5.07
N VAL A 170 -2.29 -14.40 -4.68
CA VAL A 170 -2.57 -13.25 -5.52
C VAL A 170 -2.21 -11.97 -4.78
N MET A 171 -1.58 -11.03 -5.50
CA MET A 171 -1.40 -9.63 -5.05
C MET A 171 -2.48 -8.76 -5.68
N ILE A 172 -3.16 -7.98 -4.85
CA ILE A 172 -4.14 -6.97 -5.27
C ILE A 172 -3.54 -5.60 -4.97
N GLY A 173 -3.41 -4.77 -5.99
CA GLY A 173 -2.80 -3.44 -5.86
C GLY A 173 -3.23 -2.49 -6.96
N ASP A 174 -2.99 -1.21 -6.76
CA ASP A 174 -3.38 -0.13 -7.67
C ASP A 174 -2.20 0.49 -8.44
N THR A 175 -0.99 -0.02 -8.22
CA THR A 175 0.22 0.53 -8.85
C THR A 175 0.98 -0.50 -9.70
N SER A 176 1.77 -0.03 -10.67
CA SER A 176 2.71 -0.87 -11.41
C SER A 176 3.76 -1.51 -10.49
N TYR A 177 4.07 -0.88 -9.34
CA TYR A 177 4.99 -1.43 -8.35
C TYR A 177 4.44 -2.74 -7.74
N ASP A 178 3.13 -2.82 -7.52
CA ASP A 178 2.44 -4.03 -7.03
C ASP A 178 2.47 -5.14 -8.07
N MET A 179 2.18 -4.79 -9.33
CA MET A 179 2.17 -5.73 -10.43
C MET A 179 3.56 -6.33 -10.65
N HIS A 180 4.59 -5.49 -10.72
CA HIS A 180 5.97 -5.93 -10.87
C HIS A 180 6.44 -6.78 -9.67
N MET A 181 6.07 -6.39 -8.44
CA MET A 181 6.38 -7.14 -7.22
C MET A 181 5.75 -8.54 -7.25
N ALA A 182 4.47 -8.63 -7.65
CA ALA A 182 3.76 -9.90 -7.79
C ALA A 182 4.42 -10.82 -8.81
N LYS A 183 4.74 -10.30 -10.01
CA LYS A 183 5.43 -11.06 -11.05
C LYS A 183 6.81 -11.53 -10.62
N ALA A 184 7.57 -10.67 -9.95
CA ALA A 184 8.90 -11.03 -9.43
C ALA A 184 8.85 -12.13 -8.35
N ALA A 185 7.76 -12.22 -7.61
CA ALA A 185 7.53 -13.26 -6.59
C ALA A 185 6.82 -14.50 -7.14
N GLY A 186 6.35 -14.49 -8.39
CA GLY A 186 5.63 -15.60 -9.01
C GLY A 186 4.16 -15.71 -8.60
N LEU A 187 3.57 -14.63 -8.06
CA LEU A 187 2.16 -14.55 -7.70
C LEU A 187 1.31 -14.13 -8.90
N HIS A 188 0.02 -14.44 -8.82
CA HIS A 188 -0.96 -13.76 -9.65
C HIS A 188 -1.08 -12.28 -9.23
N ALA A 189 -1.44 -11.41 -10.19
CA ALA A 189 -1.58 -9.99 -9.98
C ALA A 189 -2.97 -9.50 -10.43
N ILE A 190 -3.69 -8.83 -9.53
CA ILE A 190 -4.94 -8.12 -9.85
C ILE A 190 -4.71 -6.63 -9.70
N GLY A 191 -4.88 -5.89 -10.79
CA GLY A 191 -4.82 -4.44 -10.78
C GLY A 191 -6.19 -3.83 -10.52
N VAL A 192 -6.29 -2.87 -9.60
CA VAL A 192 -7.51 -2.12 -9.31
C VAL A 192 -7.42 -0.70 -9.88
N THR A 193 -8.51 -0.21 -10.50
CA THR A 193 -8.48 1.06 -11.24
C THR A 193 -8.92 2.29 -10.45
N TRP A 194 -9.34 2.13 -9.21
CA TRP A 194 -9.79 3.25 -8.36
C TRP A 194 -8.67 3.96 -7.58
N GLY A 195 -7.43 3.47 -7.68
CA GLY A 195 -6.28 3.96 -6.94
C GLY A 195 -5.48 5.06 -7.63
N ASN A 196 -4.15 4.99 -7.51
CA ASN A 196 -3.22 6.06 -7.87
C ASN A 196 -2.69 5.97 -9.30
N HIS A 197 -2.46 4.77 -9.84
CA HIS A 197 -1.96 4.62 -11.20
C HIS A 197 -3.08 4.50 -12.22
N PRO A 198 -2.93 5.13 -13.40
CA PRO A 198 -3.85 4.91 -14.52
C PRO A 198 -3.74 3.47 -15.06
N VAL A 199 -4.81 3.01 -15.68
CA VAL A 199 -4.98 1.60 -16.11
C VAL A 199 -3.88 1.10 -17.07
N ASP A 200 -3.33 1.98 -17.90
CA ASP A 200 -2.25 1.65 -18.83
C ASP A 200 -0.94 1.26 -18.13
N LEU A 201 -0.72 1.74 -16.91
CA LEU A 201 0.42 1.33 -16.07
C LEU A 201 0.20 0.00 -15.34
N LEU A 202 -1.00 -0.55 -15.37
CA LEU A 202 -1.34 -1.85 -14.77
C LEU A 202 -1.27 -3.01 -15.78
N ALA A 203 -0.63 -2.82 -16.92
CA ALA A 203 -0.60 -3.79 -18.03
C ALA A 203 -0.01 -5.17 -17.65
N ASP A 204 0.80 -5.25 -16.59
CA ASP A 204 1.37 -6.51 -16.10
C ASP A 204 0.42 -7.27 -15.16
N ALA A 205 -0.78 -6.74 -14.87
CA ALA A 205 -1.80 -7.48 -14.12
C ALA A 205 -2.35 -8.66 -14.95
N ASP A 206 -2.62 -9.79 -14.30
CA ASP A 206 -3.33 -10.91 -14.93
C ASP A 206 -4.82 -10.61 -15.10
N LYS A 207 -5.37 -9.77 -14.21
CA LYS A 207 -6.74 -9.27 -14.26
C LYS A 207 -6.77 -7.81 -13.80
N ILE A 208 -7.57 -6.99 -14.49
CA ILE A 208 -7.88 -5.63 -14.05
C ILE A 208 -9.34 -5.60 -13.64
N VAL A 209 -9.63 -4.99 -12.49
CA VAL A 209 -10.99 -4.81 -11.95
C VAL A 209 -11.27 -3.33 -11.71
N ASN A 210 -12.52 -2.93 -11.97
CA ASN A 210 -12.94 -1.53 -11.92
C ASN A 210 -13.79 -1.22 -10.69
N THR A 211 -14.36 -2.25 -10.09
CA THR A 211 -15.19 -2.16 -8.88
C THR A 211 -14.83 -3.28 -7.91
N THR A 212 -15.12 -3.08 -6.64
CA THR A 212 -14.88 -4.08 -5.59
C THR A 212 -15.76 -5.33 -5.76
N ASP A 213 -16.91 -5.23 -6.44
CA ASP A 213 -17.77 -6.38 -6.75
C ASP A 213 -17.13 -7.37 -7.75
N GLU A 214 -16.06 -6.95 -8.44
CA GLU A 214 -15.31 -7.80 -9.39
C GLU A 214 -14.16 -8.58 -8.72
N LEU A 215 -13.83 -8.26 -7.47
CA LEU A 215 -12.84 -8.97 -6.66
C LEU A 215 -13.40 -10.29 -6.16
#